data_74f089d8775b46ca345b235feb6d58bf
#
_entry.id   74f089d8775b46ca345b235feb6d58bf
#
_cell.length_a   1.000
_cell.length_b   1.000
_cell.length_c   1.000
_cell.angle_alpha   90.00
_cell.angle_beta   90.00
_cell.angle_gamma   90.00
#
_symmetry.space_group_name_H-M   'P 1'
#
loop_
_entity.id
_entity.type
_entity.pdbx_description
1 polymer ?
#
loop_
_entity_poly.entity_id
_entity_poly.type
_entity_poly.pdbx_seq_one_letter_code
_entity_poly.pdbx_strand_id
1 'polypeptide(L)'
;MNRREVIKNVALMLGGTFSAPTLMAMDNWENATNPNVSVAAFSLNSTQQKIVAEIAELIIPKTDTVGAKDVGVPAFIEMMLKDCYKAPEHQSFLEGLASMEKVKFLELNTDERRGVLKLLEQETKKMTGKITPFWRLIKELTLLGYFTSEAGLKASFEYVQIPGKLELIKLKPNQKAYAY
;
A
#
# COMPACT_ATOMS: atom_id res chain seq x y z
N MET A 1 -14.00 3.77 -37.61
CA MET A 1 -14.82 4.40 -36.55
C MET A 1 -14.61 3.65 -35.25
N ASN A 2 -14.18 4.36 -34.20
CA ASN A 2 -13.95 3.76 -32.93
C ASN A 2 -15.28 3.59 -32.16
N ARG A 3 -15.45 2.53 -31.36
CA ARG A 3 -16.69 2.26 -30.61
C ARG A 3 -17.17 3.47 -29.79
N ARG A 4 -16.23 4.25 -29.26
CA ARG A 4 -16.51 5.49 -28.51
C ARG A 4 -17.07 6.62 -29.37
N GLU A 5 -16.60 6.77 -30.60
CA GLU A 5 -17.13 7.77 -31.56
C GLU A 5 -18.55 7.40 -32.00
N VAL A 6 -18.84 6.10 -32.13
CA VAL A 6 -20.20 5.63 -32.42
C VAL A 6 -21.15 6.01 -31.28
N ILE A 7 -20.75 5.78 -30.03
CA ILE A 7 -21.57 6.13 -28.85
C ILE A 7 -21.80 7.64 -28.76
N LYS A 8 -20.75 8.45 -28.97
CA LYS A 8 -20.88 9.93 -29.00
C LYS A 8 -21.85 10.39 -30.11
N ASN A 9 -21.72 9.84 -31.27
CA ASN A 9 -22.59 10.19 -32.43
C ASN A 9 -24.02 9.76 -32.22
N VAL A 10 -24.25 8.57 -31.65
CA VAL A 10 -25.61 8.09 -31.32
C VAL A 10 -26.22 8.98 -30.20
N ALA A 11 -25.44 9.39 -29.19
CA ALA A 11 -25.90 10.28 -28.15
C ALA A 11 -26.28 11.67 -28.69
N LEU A 12 -25.52 12.21 -29.65
CA LEU A 12 -25.84 13.46 -30.33
C LEU A 12 -27.09 13.34 -31.21
N MET A 13 -27.26 12.20 -31.90
CA MET A 13 -28.43 11.97 -32.75
C MET A 13 -29.76 11.77 -31.98
N LEU A 14 -29.69 11.25 -30.76
CA LEU A 14 -30.86 11.06 -29.88
C LEU A 14 -31.29 12.34 -29.16
N GLY A 15 -30.80 13.52 -29.57
CA GLY A 15 -31.21 14.81 -29.00
C GLY A 15 -30.80 15.02 -27.57
N GLY A 16 -29.68 14.42 -27.24
CA GLY A 16 -28.82 14.60 -26.05
C GLY A 16 -29.42 15.22 -24.82
N THR A 17 -30.22 14.50 -24.08
CA THR A 17 -30.58 14.87 -22.69
C THR A 17 -29.53 14.41 -21.68
N PHE A 18 -28.26 14.36 -22.09
CA PHE A 18 -27.18 14.14 -21.13
C PHE A 18 -27.04 15.40 -20.29
N SER A 19 -27.28 15.28 -19.00
CA SER A 19 -27.07 16.39 -18.07
C SER A 19 -25.60 16.82 -18.08
N ALA A 20 -25.33 18.10 -17.84
CA ALA A 20 -23.97 18.63 -17.76
C ALA A 20 -23.02 17.77 -16.86
N PRO A 21 -23.47 17.22 -15.72
CA PRO A 21 -22.67 16.29 -14.92
C PRO A 21 -22.24 15.02 -15.64
N THR A 22 -23.10 14.47 -16.53
CA THR A 22 -22.79 13.25 -17.30
C THR A 22 -21.73 13.54 -18.37
N LEU A 23 -21.79 14.68 -19.03
CA LEU A 23 -20.78 15.10 -19.99
C LEU A 23 -19.45 15.36 -19.31
N MET A 24 -19.44 16.03 -18.14
CA MET A 24 -18.22 16.23 -17.33
C MET A 24 -17.62 14.90 -16.85
N ALA A 25 -18.44 13.92 -16.49
CA ALA A 25 -17.97 12.60 -16.11
C ALA A 25 -17.33 11.86 -17.29
N MET A 26 -17.86 12.03 -18.51
CA MET A 26 -17.29 11.44 -19.72
C MET A 26 -15.96 12.09 -20.11
N ASP A 27 -15.82 13.42 -19.98
CA ASP A 27 -14.57 14.15 -20.21
C ASP A 27 -13.50 13.77 -19.17
N ASN A 28 -13.89 13.66 -17.92
CA ASN A 28 -12.99 13.20 -16.86
C ASN A 28 -12.54 11.74 -17.08
N TRP A 29 -13.38 10.88 -17.66
CA TRP A 29 -12.99 9.52 -18.01
C TRP A 29 -12.01 9.50 -19.19
N GLU A 30 -12.21 10.32 -20.20
CA GLU A 30 -11.26 10.44 -21.33
C GLU A 30 -9.88 10.90 -20.85
N ASN A 31 -9.83 11.86 -19.92
CA ASN A 31 -8.59 12.30 -19.29
C ASN A 31 -7.96 11.24 -18.38
N ALA A 32 -8.76 10.48 -17.64
CA ALA A 32 -8.28 9.41 -16.77
C ALA A 32 -7.78 8.16 -17.54
N THR A 33 -8.28 7.94 -18.78
CA THR A 33 -7.90 6.80 -19.62
C THR A 33 -6.91 7.17 -20.72
N ASN A 34 -6.42 8.43 -20.75
CA ASN A 34 -5.44 8.88 -21.73
C ASN A 34 -4.07 8.30 -21.37
N PRO A 35 -3.52 7.33 -22.15
CA PRO A 35 -2.21 6.75 -21.87
C PRO A 35 -1.04 7.74 -21.99
N ASN A 36 -1.30 8.95 -22.52
CA ASN A 36 -0.31 10.02 -22.63
C ASN A 36 -0.26 10.97 -21.43
N VAL A 37 -1.16 10.83 -20.45
CA VAL A 37 -0.92 11.41 -19.13
C VAL A 37 0.11 10.49 -18.46
N SER A 38 1.36 10.75 -18.75
CA SER A 38 2.49 10.21 -17.99
C SER A 38 2.34 10.69 -16.55
N VAL A 39 1.59 9.93 -15.77
CA VAL A 39 1.77 9.95 -14.32
C VAL A 39 3.22 9.52 -14.14
N ALA A 40 4.10 10.44 -13.74
CA ALA A 40 5.49 10.12 -13.49
C ALA A 40 5.50 8.84 -12.64
N ALA A 41 6.03 7.77 -13.22
CA ALA A 41 5.94 6.45 -12.61
C ALA A 41 6.56 6.55 -11.22
N PHE A 42 5.77 6.28 -10.18
CA PHE A 42 6.28 6.27 -8.81
C PHE A 42 7.46 5.31 -8.73
N SER A 43 8.59 5.80 -8.26
CA SER A 43 9.79 4.98 -8.04
C SER A 43 10.56 5.54 -6.85
N LEU A 44 11.16 4.66 -6.08
CA LEU A 44 12.02 5.00 -4.96
C LEU A 44 13.48 4.96 -5.38
N ASN A 45 14.26 5.92 -4.90
CA ASN A 45 15.70 5.87 -5.06
C ASN A 45 16.32 4.82 -4.12
N SER A 46 17.60 4.45 -4.34
CA SER A 46 18.27 3.39 -3.57
C SER A 46 18.34 3.67 -2.07
N THR A 47 18.42 4.93 -1.65
CA THR A 47 18.42 5.33 -0.23
C THR A 47 17.02 5.15 0.37
N GLN A 48 16.00 5.57 -0.35
CA GLN A 48 14.59 5.43 0.07
C GLN A 48 14.19 3.95 0.17
N GLN A 49 14.61 3.12 -0.78
CA GLN A 49 14.39 1.68 -0.71
C GLN A 49 15.02 1.06 0.54
N LYS A 50 16.26 1.47 0.91
CA LYS A 50 16.91 1.03 2.14
C LYS A 50 16.16 1.49 3.38
N ILE A 51 15.67 2.74 3.43
CA ILE A 51 14.86 3.25 4.55
C ILE A 51 13.58 2.43 4.70
N VAL A 52 12.85 2.19 3.61
CA VAL A 52 11.65 1.35 3.60
C VAL A 52 11.96 -0.06 4.12
N ALA A 53 13.06 -0.65 3.67
CA ALA A 53 13.48 -1.98 4.12
C ALA A 53 13.78 -2.03 5.62
N GLU A 54 14.50 -1.02 6.15
CA GLU A 54 14.80 -0.94 7.59
C GLU A 54 13.54 -0.71 8.43
N ILE A 55 12.62 0.14 7.97
CA ILE A 55 11.34 0.37 8.68
C ILE A 55 10.51 -0.90 8.68
N ALA A 56 10.37 -1.58 7.54
CA ALA A 56 9.61 -2.82 7.45
C ALA A 56 10.18 -3.91 8.38
N GLU A 57 11.50 -4.04 8.46
CA GLU A 57 12.16 -4.97 9.35
C GLU A 57 12.00 -4.61 10.85
N LEU A 58 11.90 -3.32 11.19
CA LEU A 58 11.61 -2.89 12.55
C LEU A 58 10.15 -3.13 12.95
N ILE A 59 9.23 -3.16 11.99
CA ILE A 59 7.81 -3.49 12.21
C ILE A 59 7.64 -5.00 12.39
N ILE A 60 8.23 -5.81 11.52
CA ILE A 60 8.21 -7.28 11.60
C ILE A 60 9.65 -7.79 11.51
N PRO A 61 10.34 -7.89 12.65
CA PRO A 61 11.73 -8.30 12.69
C PRO A 61 11.88 -9.81 12.47
N LYS A 62 13.02 -10.19 11.93
CA LYS A 62 13.45 -11.59 11.91
C LYS A 62 13.69 -12.06 13.34
N THR A 63 13.05 -13.17 13.68
CA THR A 63 13.21 -13.88 14.96
C THR A 63 13.41 -15.37 14.66
N ASP A 64 12.63 -16.24 15.27
CA ASP A 64 12.50 -17.65 14.89
C ASP A 64 11.73 -17.81 13.57
N THR A 65 11.07 -16.74 13.13
CA THR A 65 10.36 -16.62 11.88
C THR A 65 11.05 -15.62 10.95
N VAL A 66 10.75 -15.72 9.66
CA VAL A 66 11.27 -14.81 8.64
C VAL A 66 10.86 -13.35 8.92
N GLY A 67 11.74 -12.40 8.67
CA GLY A 67 11.47 -10.97 8.78
C GLY A 67 10.84 -10.38 7.51
N ALA A 68 10.39 -9.13 7.60
CA ALA A 68 9.76 -8.45 6.47
C ALA A 68 10.69 -8.31 5.25
N LYS A 69 12.00 -8.13 5.46
CA LYS A 69 12.98 -8.08 4.37
C LYS A 69 13.11 -9.41 3.66
N ASP A 70 13.14 -10.50 4.41
CA ASP A 70 13.36 -11.85 3.87
C ASP A 70 12.23 -12.29 2.93
N VAL A 71 11.02 -11.80 3.15
CA VAL A 71 9.83 -12.11 2.33
C VAL A 71 9.55 -11.09 1.22
N GLY A 72 10.45 -10.13 1.01
CA GLY A 72 10.34 -9.18 -0.11
C GLY A 72 9.34 -8.05 0.09
N VAL A 73 8.92 -7.76 1.33
CA VAL A 73 7.98 -6.67 1.64
C VAL A 73 8.40 -5.31 1.08
N PRO A 74 9.68 -4.89 1.09
CA PRO A 74 10.06 -3.59 0.51
C PRO A 74 9.71 -3.44 -0.97
N ALA A 75 9.95 -4.48 -1.77
CA ALA A 75 9.58 -4.49 -3.20
C ALA A 75 8.06 -4.48 -3.39
N PHE A 76 7.33 -5.21 -2.54
CA PHE A 76 5.87 -5.20 -2.54
C PHE A 76 5.30 -3.80 -2.24
N ILE A 77 5.87 -3.07 -1.26
CA ILE A 77 5.44 -1.70 -0.93
C ILE A 77 5.61 -0.78 -2.14
N GLU A 78 6.76 -0.82 -2.82
CA GLU A 78 7.01 0.00 -4.01
C GLU A 78 6.03 -0.32 -5.14
N MET A 79 5.79 -1.61 -5.40
CA MET A 79 4.82 -2.08 -6.39
C MET A 79 3.40 -1.59 -6.07
N MET A 80 2.96 -1.76 -4.83
CA MET A 80 1.63 -1.34 -4.39
C MET A 80 1.44 0.18 -4.52
N LEU A 81 2.42 0.96 -4.09
CA LEU A 81 2.36 2.41 -4.23
C LEU A 81 2.26 2.81 -5.70
N LYS A 82 3.06 2.22 -6.57
CA LYS A 82 3.06 2.50 -8.00
C LYS A 82 1.72 2.18 -8.67
N ASP A 83 1.14 1.01 -8.38
CA ASP A 83 0.04 0.46 -9.16
C ASP A 83 -1.34 0.74 -8.54
N CYS A 84 -1.43 0.92 -7.22
CA CYS A 84 -2.70 0.98 -6.50
C CYS A 84 -2.99 2.34 -5.84
N TYR A 85 -1.98 3.18 -5.64
CA TYR A 85 -2.15 4.47 -4.97
C TYR A 85 -2.11 5.65 -5.93
N LYS A 86 -2.62 6.80 -5.50
CA LYS A 86 -2.73 8.01 -6.31
C LYS A 86 -1.69 9.06 -5.90
N ALA A 87 -1.56 10.10 -6.68
CA ALA A 87 -0.58 11.18 -6.46
C ALA A 87 -0.57 11.78 -5.04
N PRO A 88 -1.70 12.01 -4.35
CA PRO A 88 -1.67 12.52 -2.98
C PRO A 88 -0.97 11.59 -1.98
N GLU A 89 -1.21 10.27 -2.10
CA GLU A 89 -0.57 9.26 -1.26
C GLU A 89 0.91 9.11 -1.61
N HIS A 90 1.26 9.17 -2.90
CA HIS A 90 2.67 9.19 -3.34
C HIS A 90 3.42 10.36 -2.71
N GLN A 91 2.83 11.55 -2.74
CA GLN A 91 3.45 12.74 -2.15
C GLN A 91 3.62 12.59 -0.64
N SER A 92 2.57 12.16 0.07
CA SER A 92 2.63 11.89 1.52
C SER A 92 3.71 10.88 1.87
N PHE A 93 3.87 9.84 1.06
CA PHE A 93 4.89 8.81 1.27
C PHE A 93 6.31 9.35 1.05
N LEU A 94 6.53 10.11 -0.02
CA LEU A 94 7.83 10.72 -0.33
C LEU A 94 8.23 11.80 0.68
N GLU A 95 7.29 12.61 1.16
CA GLU A 95 7.52 13.59 2.23
C GLU A 95 7.93 12.91 3.54
N GLY A 96 7.27 11.79 3.88
CA GLY A 96 7.65 10.98 5.02
C GLY A 96 9.07 10.41 4.89
N LEU A 97 9.43 9.87 3.73
CA LEU A 97 10.80 9.41 3.46
C LEU A 97 11.82 10.53 3.52
N ALA A 98 11.52 11.71 2.97
CA ALA A 98 12.40 12.87 3.06
C ALA A 98 12.63 13.32 4.51
N SER A 99 11.63 13.16 5.38
CA SER A 99 11.79 13.40 6.82
C SER A 99 12.72 12.38 7.46
N MET A 100 12.66 11.10 7.05
CA MET A 100 13.59 10.07 7.52
C MET A 100 15.02 10.31 7.03
N GLU A 101 15.20 10.79 5.80
CA GLU A 101 16.51 11.18 5.27
C GLU A 101 17.11 12.35 6.06
N LYS A 102 16.30 13.37 6.40
CA LYS A 102 16.75 14.54 7.21
C LYS A 102 17.27 14.15 8.60
N VAL A 103 16.63 13.18 9.25
CA VAL A 103 17.08 12.66 10.55
C VAL A 103 18.18 11.60 10.42
N LYS A 104 18.68 11.37 9.20
CA LYS A 104 19.73 10.37 8.90
C LYS A 104 19.40 8.98 9.47
N PHE A 105 18.17 8.55 9.26
CA PHE A 105 17.60 7.33 9.84
C PHE A 105 18.49 6.09 9.69
N LEU A 106 19.21 5.95 8.58
CA LEU A 106 20.11 4.80 8.34
C LEU A 106 21.39 4.83 9.20
N GLU A 107 21.79 5.99 9.72
CA GLU A 107 22.97 6.13 10.56
C GLU A 107 22.65 5.88 12.05
N LEU A 108 21.36 5.92 12.43
CA LEU A 108 20.91 5.70 13.80
C LEU A 108 21.04 4.22 14.21
N ASN A 109 21.24 3.98 15.50
CA ASN A 109 21.15 2.64 16.07
C ASN A 109 19.70 2.14 16.14
N THR A 110 19.51 0.86 16.43
CA THR A 110 18.18 0.22 16.42
C THR A 110 17.21 0.85 17.41
N ASP A 111 17.66 1.23 18.59
CA ASP A 111 16.78 1.80 19.61
C ASP A 111 16.40 3.24 19.30
N GLU A 112 17.32 4.00 18.73
CA GLU A 112 17.05 5.35 18.22
C GLU A 112 16.05 5.31 17.07
N ARG A 113 16.22 4.39 16.11
CA ARG A 113 15.26 4.18 15.02
C ARG A 113 13.87 3.87 15.56
N ARG A 114 13.76 2.98 16.56
CA ARG A 114 12.48 2.68 17.23
C ARG A 114 11.88 3.90 17.90
N GLY A 115 12.73 4.75 18.52
CA GLY A 115 12.31 6.01 19.11
C GLY A 115 11.69 6.94 18.09
N VAL A 116 12.36 7.15 16.95
CA VAL A 116 11.84 7.97 15.84
C VAL A 116 10.50 7.45 15.33
N LEU A 117 10.37 6.13 15.13
CA LEU A 117 9.12 5.53 14.64
C LEU A 117 7.97 5.65 15.66
N LYS A 118 8.26 5.56 16.97
CA LYS A 118 7.25 5.79 18.02
C LYS A 118 6.73 7.22 18.03
N LEU A 119 7.61 8.21 17.86
CA LEU A 119 7.22 9.62 17.77
C LEU A 119 6.33 9.84 16.54
N LEU A 120 6.73 9.30 15.40
CA LEU A 120 5.96 9.37 14.15
C LEU A 120 4.56 8.73 14.30
N GLU A 121 4.47 7.61 15.01
CA GLU A 121 3.18 6.97 15.31
C GLU A 121 2.28 7.85 16.18
N GLN A 122 2.85 8.51 17.20
CA GLN A 122 2.11 9.42 18.07
C GLN A 122 1.60 10.65 17.33
N GLU A 123 2.41 11.21 16.43
CA GLU A 123 2.02 12.33 15.56
C GLU A 123 0.90 11.90 14.61
N THR A 124 1.04 10.74 13.98
CA THR A 124 0.04 10.20 13.05
C THR A 124 -1.32 9.98 13.73
N LYS A 125 -1.35 9.55 14.98
CA LYS A 125 -2.61 9.39 15.74
C LYS A 125 -3.37 10.69 15.96
N LYS A 126 -2.69 11.82 15.92
CA LYS A 126 -3.30 13.17 16.07
C LYS A 126 -3.78 13.74 14.74
N MET A 127 -3.34 13.16 13.62
CA MET A 127 -3.69 13.63 12.29
C MET A 127 -5.10 13.20 11.92
N THR A 128 -5.94 14.17 11.60
CA THR A 128 -7.28 13.96 11.04
C THR A 128 -7.30 14.56 9.64
N GLY A 129 -7.20 13.73 8.62
CA GLY A 129 -7.15 14.18 7.22
C GLY A 129 -7.70 13.14 6.25
N LYS A 130 -7.98 13.56 5.01
CA LYS A 130 -8.42 12.66 3.93
C LYS A 130 -7.27 11.86 3.32
N ILE A 131 -6.04 12.38 3.39
CA ILE A 131 -4.84 11.74 2.83
C ILE A 131 -4.23 10.86 3.90
N THR A 132 -3.90 9.63 3.53
CA THR A 132 -3.30 8.67 4.46
C THR A 132 -1.86 9.08 4.78
N PRO A 133 -1.51 9.25 6.07
CA PRO A 133 -0.15 9.63 6.47
C PRO A 133 0.87 8.53 6.16
N PHE A 134 2.13 8.94 5.92
CA PHE A 134 3.26 8.04 5.63
C PHE A 134 3.35 6.84 6.58
N TRP A 135 3.30 7.07 7.91
CA TRP A 135 3.43 5.99 8.90
C TRP A 135 2.34 4.94 8.76
N ARG A 136 1.12 5.38 8.49
CA ARG A 136 0.00 4.47 8.30
C ARG A 136 0.16 3.66 7.01
N LEU A 137 0.54 4.33 5.92
CA LEU A 137 0.79 3.65 4.63
C LEU A 137 1.86 2.57 4.77
N ILE A 138 3.03 2.91 5.30
CA ILE A 138 4.14 1.95 5.39
C ILE A 138 3.81 0.79 6.35
N LYS A 139 3.11 1.08 7.45
CA LYS A 139 2.70 0.06 8.43
C LYS A 139 1.66 -0.90 7.84
N GLU A 140 0.60 -0.38 7.22
CA GLU A 140 -0.46 -1.17 6.59
C GLU A 140 0.11 -2.03 5.44
N LEU A 141 0.94 -1.44 4.58
CA LEU A 141 1.56 -2.16 3.46
C LEU A 141 2.57 -3.21 3.93
N THR A 142 3.30 -2.94 5.03
CA THR A 142 4.21 -3.94 5.62
C THR A 142 3.43 -5.15 6.13
N LEU A 143 2.36 -4.91 6.89
CA LEU A 143 1.50 -5.99 7.40
C LEU A 143 0.85 -6.75 6.25
N LEU A 144 0.29 -6.03 5.27
CA LEU A 144 -0.33 -6.65 4.11
C LEU A 144 0.68 -7.53 3.35
N GLY A 145 1.84 -6.97 2.97
CA GLY A 145 2.86 -7.70 2.22
C GLY A 145 3.40 -8.92 2.96
N TYR A 146 3.57 -8.81 4.29
CA TYR A 146 4.04 -9.93 5.09
C TYR A 146 3.01 -11.05 5.18
N PHE A 147 1.79 -10.74 5.59
CA PHE A 147 0.75 -11.76 5.83
C PHE A 147 0.12 -12.31 4.54
N THR A 148 0.35 -11.70 3.39
CA THR A 148 -0.01 -12.25 2.07
C THR A 148 1.14 -13.00 1.39
N SER A 149 2.36 -12.90 1.91
CA SER A 149 3.48 -13.70 1.41
C SER A 149 3.36 -15.16 1.89
N GLU A 150 3.81 -16.10 1.06
CA GLU A 150 3.77 -17.53 1.41
C GLU A 150 4.53 -17.83 2.71
N ALA A 151 5.74 -17.28 2.85
CA ALA A 151 6.58 -17.52 4.02
C ALA A 151 6.02 -16.87 5.28
N GLY A 152 5.52 -15.62 5.21
CA GLY A 152 4.89 -14.92 6.32
C GLY A 152 3.58 -15.57 6.76
N LEU A 153 2.77 -16.02 5.81
CA LEU A 153 1.54 -16.77 6.08
C LEU A 153 1.84 -18.06 6.84
N LYS A 154 2.75 -18.89 6.32
CA LYS A 154 3.14 -20.17 6.95
C LYS A 154 3.79 -19.97 8.32
N ALA A 155 4.54 -18.88 8.49
CA ALA A 155 5.15 -18.56 9.80
C ALA A 155 4.08 -18.21 10.86
N SER A 156 3.04 -17.47 10.47
CA SER A 156 2.06 -16.88 11.38
C SER A 156 0.81 -17.73 11.57
N PHE A 157 0.39 -18.46 10.53
CA PHE A 157 -0.87 -19.21 10.51
C PHE A 157 -0.65 -20.67 10.13
N GLU A 158 -1.66 -21.50 10.45
CA GLU A 158 -1.80 -22.84 9.89
C GLU A 158 -2.63 -22.75 8.61
N TYR A 159 -1.97 -22.86 7.46
CA TYR A 159 -2.64 -22.73 6.17
C TYR A 159 -3.39 -24.02 5.82
N VAL A 160 -4.68 -23.91 5.57
CA VAL A 160 -5.54 -25.01 5.11
C VAL A 160 -6.16 -24.64 3.78
N GLN A 161 -5.66 -25.26 2.69
CA GLN A 161 -6.10 -24.94 1.32
C GLN A 161 -7.59 -25.19 1.09
N ILE A 162 -8.13 -26.26 1.65
CA ILE A 162 -9.55 -26.60 1.57
C ILE A 162 -10.05 -26.82 2.99
N PRO A 163 -10.74 -25.84 3.59
CA PRO A 163 -11.32 -26.04 4.90
C PRO A 163 -12.43 -27.10 4.85
N GLY A 164 -12.42 -28.00 5.82
CA GLY A 164 -13.45 -29.01 5.97
C GLY A 164 -14.75 -28.44 6.56
N LYS A 165 -15.26 -29.07 7.60
CA LYS A 165 -16.45 -28.58 8.30
C LYS A 165 -16.13 -27.36 9.17
N LEU A 166 -17.03 -26.40 9.23
CA LEU A 166 -17.00 -25.34 10.23
C LEU A 166 -17.42 -25.93 11.58
N GLU A 167 -16.47 -26.07 12.48
CA GLU A 167 -16.71 -26.59 13.84
C GLU A 167 -16.24 -25.56 14.87
N LEU A 168 -17.06 -25.34 15.89
CA LEU A 168 -16.67 -24.54 17.05
C LEU A 168 -15.75 -25.35 17.94
N ILE A 169 -14.46 -25.10 17.87
CA ILE A 169 -13.45 -25.77 18.69
C ILE A 169 -12.81 -24.78 19.67
N LYS A 170 -12.39 -25.29 20.83
CA LYS A 170 -11.55 -24.51 21.74
C LYS A 170 -10.11 -24.51 21.23
N LEU A 171 -9.49 -23.33 21.10
CA LEU A 171 -8.08 -23.22 20.76
C LEU A 171 -7.23 -23.96 21.81
N LYS A 172 -6.31 -24.79 21.34
CA LYS A 172 -5.32 -25.44 22.20
C LYS A 172 -4.20 -24.43 22.53
N PRO A 173 -3.51 -24.59 23.65
CA PRO A 173 -2.31 -23.79 23.92
C PRO A 173 -1.33 -23.89 22.74
N ASN A 174 -0.79 -22.75 22.29
CA ASN A 174 0.14 -22.63 21.16
C ASN A 174 -0.39 -23.04 19.77
N GLN A 175 -1.69 -23.23 19.61
CA GLN A 175 -2.30 -23.48 18.31
C GLN A 175 -2.30 -22.17 17.49
N LYS A 176 -1.77 -22.23 16.26
CA LYS A 176 -1.87 -21.13 15.31
C LYS A 176 -3.31 -20.97 14.83
N ALA A 177 -3.70 -19.73 14.49
CA ALA A 177 -4.96 -19.49 13.81
C ALA A 177 -4.90 -20.07 12.39
N TYR A 178 -6.05 -20.53 11.88
CA TYR A 178 -6.15 -21.01 10.52
C TYR A 178 -6.22 -19.84 9.52
N ALA A 179 -5.56 -20.02 8.38
CA ALA A 179 -5.72 -19.19 7.18
C ALA A 179 -6.22 -20.08 6.02
N TYR A 180 -7.08 -19.54 5.17
CA TYR A 180 -7.72 -20.20 4.04
C TYR A 180 -7.33 -19.55 2.73
#